data_5ce6a9c784334c90d3908a5a168b0c00
#
_entry.id   5ce6a9c784334c90d3908a5a168b0c00
#
_cell.length_a   1.000
_cell.length_b   1.000
_cell.length_c   1.000
_cell.angle_alpha   90.00
_cell.angle_beta   90.00
_cell.angle_gamma   90.00
#
_symmetry.space_group_name_H-M   'P 1'
#
loop_
_entity.id
_entity.type
_entity.pdbx_description
1 polymer ?
#
loop_
_entity_poly.entity_id
_entity_poly.type
_entity_poly.pdbx_seq_one_letter_code
_entity_poly.pdbx_strand_id
1 'polypeptide(L)'
;MSKTKFIVGAVTDVGLQRVNNEDNFFVPTIPVKSRDKKVFSISTSHPNGLEIENTNAFFAVCDGMGGHNAGEYASYAAVSSIEDKYEKLIRPNRYDGATEKLNDFFGDVNHHICEVSAGNPDMRGMGCTICGLYFFGSNRFMPVNIGDSRVYMVKGSKLVQLSVDHSDSDSKKGNLTRYLGMPEEYGDVTGEFGVKAELLTQKTRFLLCSDGLTDMVEDADILHHLKTEKNPMAAAEKLVDVAKKMGGIDNVTTVVIDAIPKGDTIARTLRKPAIYCIAAAILAAAGGGYGYYQYNIDKQMSESFEGVSLDNYNEQLANAKSAEEILAVIEGDGGLLAAIEKNLNDSKGILEQCKNAGMNAADYSEYADLEKAIGEFESEISDLKTRLDEIKQMDGTNPEKSTGL
;
A
#
# COMPACT_ATOMS: atom_id res chain seq x y z
N MET A 1 0.15 -19.47 -0.49
CA MET A 1 0.28 -17.98 -0.45
C MET A 1 0.51 -17.57 0.98
N SER A 2 1.48 -16.71 1.25
CA SER A 2 1.74 -16.26 2.63
C SER A 2 0.65 -15.30 3.08
N LYS A 3 0.21 -15.47 4.32
CA LYS A 3 -0.78 -14.58 4.95
C LYS A 3 -0.07 -13.32 5.49
N THR A 4 -0.78 -12.21 5.52
CA THR A 4 -0.40 -11.01 6.27
C THR A 4 -1.19 -10.99 7.57
N LYS A 5 -0.53 -10.68 8.68
CA LYS A 5 -1.18 -10.41 9.96
C LYS A 5 -1.47 -8.90 10.01
N PHE A 6 -2.72 -8.56 10.29
CA PHE A 6 -3.17 -7.20 10.54
C PHE A 6 -3.53 -7.05 12.00
N ILE A 7 -3.15 -5.95 12.63
CA ILE A 7 -3.65 -5.51 13.93
C ILE A 7 -4.33 -4.17 13.69
N VAL A 8 -5.61 -4.07 14.00
CA VAL A 8 -6.46 -2.95 13.58
C VAL A 8 -7.09 -2.28 14.78
N GLY A 9 -6.96 -0.96 14.87
CA GLY A 9 -7.73 -0.10 15.76
C GLY A 9 -8.68 0.76 14.95
N ALA A 10 -9.95 0.88 15.36
CA ALA A 10 -10.94 1.67 14.65
C ALA A 10 -11.86 2.41 15.61
N VAL A 11 -12.05 3.70 15.36
CA VAL A 11 -12.93 4.60 16.12
C VAL A 11 -13.63 5.54 15.17
N THR A 12 -14.90 5.76 15.40
CA THR A 12 -15.69 6.86 14.83
C THR A 12 -16.38 7.63 15.96
N ASP A 13 -16.39 8.95 15.91
CA ASP A 13 -16.95 9.84 16.91
C ASP A 13 -17.69 11.00 16.22
N VAL A 14 -18.84 11.39 16.77
CA VAL A 14 -19.65 12.47 16.24
C VAL A 14 -18.97 13.85 16.33
N GLY A 15 -17.86 13.95 17.06
CA GLY A 15 -17.21 15.22 17.36
C GLY A 15 -17.92 15.99 18.46
N LEU A 16 -17.69 17.30 18.51
CA LEU A 16 -18.26 18.18 19.56
C LEU A 16 -19.37 19.11 19.04
N GLN A 17 -19.47 19.31 17.72
CA GLN A 17 -20.39 20.28 17.13
C GLN A 17 -21.50 19.62 16.30
N ARG A 18 -21.27 18.46 15.74
CA ARG A 18 -22.29 17.72 14.98
C ARG A 18 -23.27 17.01 15.89
N VAL A 19 -24.49 16.84 15.41
CA VAL A 19 -25.55 16.11 16.12
C VAL A 19 -25.55 14.65 15.75
N ASN A 20 -25.34 14.37 14.48
CA ASN A 20 -25.32 13.05 13.88
C ASN A 20 -23.90 12.69 13.43
N ASN A 21 -23.60 11.39 13.45
CA ASN A 21 -22.36 10.87 12.91
C ASN A 21 -22.60 10.29 11.51
N GLU A 22 -22.23 11.04 10.49
CA GLU A 22 -22.38 10.68 9.08
C GLU A 22 -21.21 9.80 8.58
N ASP A 23 -20.12 9.68 9.36
CA ASP A 23 -19.02 8.81 9.09
C ASP A 23 -19.34 7.33 9.31
N ASN A 24 -18.69 6.46 8.57
CA ASN A 24 -18.68 5.03 8.79
C ASN A 24 -17.34 4.41 8.41
N PHE A 25 -17.08 3.18 8.86
CA PHE A 25 -15.88 2.45 8.46
C PHE A 25 -16.19 0.97 8.26
N PHE A 26 -15.35 0.33 7.44
CA PHE A 26 -15.34 -1.10 7.25
C PHE A 26 -14.01 -1.70 7.74
N VAL A 27 -14.13 -2.67 8.64
CA VAL A 27 -13.04 -3.54 9.11
C VAL A 27 -13.53 -4.97 9.02
N PRO A 28 -12.84 -5.89 8.32
CA PRO A 28 -13.27 -7.28 8.21
C PRO A 28 -13.59 -7.89 9.57
N THR A 29 -14.64 -8.72 9.64
CA THR A 29 -15.15 -9.38 10.86
C THR A 29 -15.82 -8.47 11.90
N ILE A 30 -15.77 -7.15 11.74
CA ILE A 30 -16.57 -6.22 12.54
C ILE A 30 -17.85 -5.93 11.78
N PRO A 31 -19.03 -6.27 12.34
CA PRO A 31 -20.29 -5.97 11.68
C PRO A 31 -20.46 -4.47 11.44
N VAL A 32 -20.92 -4.11 10.26
CA VAL A 32 -21.25 -2.73 9.91
C VAL A 32 -22.35 -2.21 10.86
N LYS A 33 -22.12 -1.06 11.44
CA LYS A 33 -23.05 -0.46 12.40
C LYS A 33 -24.14 0.34 11.69
N SER A 34 -25.31 0.34 12.29
CA SER A 34 -26.44 1.14 11.82
C SER A 34 -26.12 2.64 11.82
N ARG A 35 -26.96 3.40 11.14
CA ARG A 35 -26.84 4.86 10.99
C ARG A 35 -26.87 5.66 12.29
N ASP A 36 -27.48 5.12 13.34
CA ASP A 36 -27.76 5.88 14.58
C ASP A 36 -26.58 5.94 15.58
N LYS A 37 -25.39 5.54 15.16
CA LYS A 37 -24.21 5.56 16.02
C LYS A 37 -23.68 6.99 16.19
N LYS A 38 -23.55 7.45 17.43
CA LYS A 38 -22.82 8.71 17.74
C LYS A 38 -21.34 8.49 17.95
N VAL A 39 -21.00 7.41 18.65
CA VAL A 39 -19.62 6.99 18.91
C VAL A 39 -19.57 5.48 18.79
N PHE A 40 -18.59 4.98 18.08
CA PHE A 40 -18.29 3.56 18.03
C PHE A 40 -16.79 3.32 18.01
N SER A 41 -16.33 2.49 18.94
CA SER A 41 -14.94 2.03 19.01
C SER A 41 -14.93 0.51 19.17
N ILE A 42 -13.97 -0.15 18.52
CA ILE A 42 -13.77 -1.58 18.71
C ILE A 42 -12.98 -1.90 19.98
N SER A 43 -12.54 -0.90 20.75
CA SER A 43 -11.71 -1.08 21.94
C SER A 43 -12.38 -1.91 23.04
N THR A 44 -13.71 -1.86 23.16
CA THR A 44 -14.45 -2.63 24.17
C THR A 44 -14.22 -4.14 24.01
N SER A 45 -14.17 -4.64 22.77
CA SER A 45 -13.92 -6.06 22.47
C SER A 45 -12.47 -6.35 22.12
N HIS A 46 -11.73 -5.35 21.63
CA HIS A 46 -10.35 -5.46 21.14
C HIS A 46 -9.46 -4.33 21.67
N PRO A 47 -9.13 -4.28 22.97
CA PRO A 47 -8.43 -3.15 23.60
C PRO A 47 -7.01 -2.91 23.07
N ASN A 48 -6.37 -3.91 22.47
CA ASN A 48 -5.07 -3.78 21.83
C ASN A 48 -5.14 -3.77 20.29
N GLY A 49 -6.35 -3.77 19.74
CA GLY A 49 -6.65 -3.90 18.32
C GLY A 49 -7.11 -5.31 17.95
N LEU A 50 -7.92 -5.39 16.89
CA LEU A 50 -8.40 -6.64 16.31
C LEU A 50 -7.30 -7.29 15.48
N GLU A 51 -7.00 -8.56 15.76
CA GLU A 51 -6.05 -9.35 14.97
C GLU A 51 -6.77 -10.11 13.84
N ILE A 52 -6.30 -9.91 12.60
CA ILE A 52 -6.80 -10.59 11.40
C ILE A 52 -5.62 -11.22 10.66
N GLU A 53 -5.77 -12.45 10.20
CA GLU A 53 -4.78 -13.12 9.34
C GLU A 53 -5.43 -13.49 8.02
N ASN A 54 -5.04 -12.82 6.95
CA ASN A 54 -5.56 -13.13 5.61
C ASN A 54 -4.50 -12.90 4.53
N THR A 55 -4.70 -13.53 3.38
CA THR A 55 -3.90 -13.27 2.17
C THR A 55 -4.35 -11.98 1.50
N ASN A 56 -5.64 -11.70 1.51
CA ASN A 56 -6.25 -10.49 0.96
C ASN A 56 -7.15 -9.86 2.02
N ALA A 57 -7.20 -8.53 2.08
CA ALA A 57 -8.06 -7.79 2.99
C ALA A 57 -8.39 -6.42 2.39
N PHE A 58 -9.54 -5.88 2.76
CA PHE A 58 -9.95 -4.53 2.42
C PHE A 58 -10.40 -3.81 3.70
N PHE A 59 -9.97 -2.57 3.86
CA PHE A 59 -10.34 -1.68 4.95
C PHE A 59 -10.81 -0.36 4.34
N ALA A 60 -11.79 0.30 4.95
CA ALA A 60 -12.29 1.58 4.43
C ALA A 60 -12.80 2.51 5.54
N VAL A 61 -12.76 3.81 5.23
CA VAL A 61 -13.48 4.89 5.91
C VAL A 61 -14.33 5.61 4.88
N CYS A 62 -15.56 5.91 5.23
CA CYS A 62 -16.51 6.66 4.40
C CYS A 62 -17.04 7.83 5.23
N ASP A 63 -16.95 9.04 4.68
CA ASP A 63 -17.49 10.27 5.24
C ASP A 63 -18.74 10.64 4.46
N GLY A 64 -19.86 10.70 5.14
CA GLY A 64 -21.17 10.95 4.54
C GLY A 64 -21.49 12.42 4.45
N MET A 65 -22.01 12.84 3.30
CA MET A 65 -22.48 14.20 3.08
C MET A 65 -23.92 14.26 2.58
N GLY A 66 -24.63 15.29 2.99
CA GLY A 66 -26.00 15.53 2.58
C GLY A 66 -26.82 16.21 3.69
N GLY A 67 -27.95 16.83 3.32
CA GLY A 67 -28.86 17.40 4.31
C GLY A 67 -29.76 16.32 4.96
N HIS A 68 -30.20 16.53 6.23
CA HIS A 68 -31.22 15.73 6.90
C HIS A 68 -31.01 14.20 6.91
N ASN A 69 -29.99 13.68 7.55
CA ASN A 69 -29.69 12.23 7.68
C ASN A 69 -29.32 11.51 6.38
N ALA A 70 -29.11 12.24 5.28
CA ALA A 70 -28.81 11.64 4.00
C ALA A 70 -27.35 11.15 3.90
N GLY A 71 -26.40 11.88 4.51
CA GLY A 71 -24.99 11.48 4.58
C GLY A 71 -24.78 10.16 5.34
N GLU A 72 -25.48 10.00 6.48
CA GLU A 72 -25.45 8.74 7.26
C GLU A 72 -25.90 7.53 6.43
N TYR A 73 -26.89 7.73 5.56
CA TYR A 73 -27.34 6.66 4.68
C TYR A 73 -26.29 6.34 3.61
N ALA A 74 -25.70 7.36 2.98
CA ALA A 74 -24.73 7.16 1.92
C ALA A 74 -23.48 6.40 2.43
N SER A 75 -22.91 6.83 3.55
CA SER A 75 -21.77 6.15 4.17
C SER A 75 -22.11 4.73 4.62
N TYR A 76 -23.32 4.53 5.20
CA TYR A 76 -23.80 3.21 5.57
C TYR A 76 -23.99 2.30 4.35
N ALA A 77 -24.60 2.80 3.27
CA ALA A 77 -24.80 2.04 2.03
C ALA A 77 -23.47 1.60 1.41
N ALA A 78 -22.47 2.49 1.41
CA ALA A 78 -21.15 2.17 0.90
C ALA A 78 -20.48 1.04 1.71
N VAL A 79 -20.40 1.15 3.05
CA VAL A 79 -19.76 0.12 3.87
C VAL A 79 -20.55 -1.17 3.93
N SER A 80 -21.90 -1.13 3.88
CA SER A 80 -22.74 -2.32 3.81
C SER A 80 -22.55 -3.07 2.49
N SER A 81 -22.42 -2.35 1.38
CA SER A 81 -22.10 -2.96 0.07
C SER A 81 -20.74 -3.68 0.09
N ILE A 82 -19.75 -3.12 0.81
CA ILE A 82 -18.47 -3.78 1.01
C ILE A 82 -18.65 -5.05 1.85
N GLU A 83 -19.40 -5.01 2.96
CA GLU A 83 -19.66 -6.15 3.83
C GLU A 83 -20.35 -7.28 3.05
N ASP A 84 -21.45 -6.98 2.34
CA ASP A 84 -22.24 -7.93 1.60
C ASP A 84 -21.47 -8.63 0.46
N LYS A 85 -20.59 -7.90 -0.20
CA LYS A 85 -19.80 -8.41 -1.33
C LYS A 85 -18.33 -8.70 -0.96
N TYR A 86 -17.96 -8.69 0.35
CA TYR A 86 -16.58 -8.77 0.80
C TYR A 86 -15.80 -9.96 0.23
N GLU A 87 -16.37 -11.16 0.33
CA GLU A 87 -15.74 -12.37 -0.19
C GLU A 87 -15.47 -12.30 -1.70
N LYS A 88 -16.36 -11.66 -2.45
CA LYS A 88 -16.14 -11.42 -3.89
C LYS A 88 -15.05 -10.37 -4.09
N LEU A 89 -15.04 -9.31 -3.29
CA LEU A 89 -14.09 -8.23 -3.37
C LEU A 89 -12.65 -8.70 -3.11
N ILE A 90 -12.43 -9.54 -2.10
CA ILE A 90 -11.10 -10.01 -1.71
C ILE A 90 -10.64 -11.28 -2.46
N ARG A 91 -11.45 -11.87 -3.33
CA ARG A 91 -11.01 -13.05 -4.12
C ARG A 91 -9.73 -12.71 -4.89
N PRO A 92 -8.74 -13.64 -4.92
CA PRO A 92 -7.49 -13.42 -5.61
C PRO A 92 -7.72 -13.04 -7.07
N ASN A 93 -7.25 -11.88 -7.45
CA ASN A 93 -7.14 -11.48 -8.86
C ASN A 93 -5.66 -11.35 -9.20
N ARG A 94 -5.35 -11.51 -10.49
CA ARG A 94 -4.07 -11.03 -11.00
C ARG A 94 -4.03 -9.51 -10.83
N TYR A 95 -2.83 -8.96 -10.64
CA TYR A 95 -2.61 -7.52 -10.47
C TYR A 95 -3.37 -6.67 -11.50
N ASP A 96 -3.38 -7.13 -12.76
CA ASP A 96 -3.96 -6.41 -13.90
C ASP A 96 -5.49 -6.28 -13.84
N GLY A 97 -6.17 -7.04 -12.98
CA GLY A 97 -7.63 -6.97 -12.81
C GLY A 97 -8.09 -6.36 -11.48
N ALA A 98 -7.17 -5.93 -10.60
CA ALA A 98 -7.57 -5.40 -9.28
C ALA A 98 -8.24 -4.04 -9.39
N THR A 99 -7.68 -3.14 -10.20
CA THR A 99 -8.23 -1.79 -10.44
C THR A 99 -9.58 -1.87 -11.14
N GLU A 100 -9.70 -2.64 -12.22
CA GLU A 100 -10.95 -2.84 -12.94
C GLU A 100 -12.05 -3.36 -12.02
N LYS A 101 -11.74 -4.36 -11.22
CA LYS A 101 -12.69 -4.93 -10.25
C LYS A 101 -13.16 -3.93 -9.20
N LEU A 102 -12.26 -3.07 -8.71
CA LEU A 102 -12.60 -2.01 -7.76
C LEU A 102 -13.44 -0.94 -8.44
N ASN A 103 -13.12 -0.57 -9.69
CA ASN A 103 -13.90 0.36 -10.48
C ASN A 103 -15.34 -0.15 -10.67
N ASP A 104 -15.50 -1.39 -11.14
CA ASP A 104 -16.82 -2.01 -11.30
C ASP A 104 -17.60 -2.04 -9.97
N PHE A 105 -16.91 -2.42 -8.88
CA PHE A 105 -17.55 -2.50 -7.57
C PHE A 105 -18.03 -1.12 -7.08
N PHE A 106 -17.17 -0.09 -7.15
CA PHE A 106 -17.56 1.25 -6.70
C PHE A 106 -18.48 1.97 -7.69
N GLY A 107 -18.45 1.61 -8.98
CA GLY A 107 -19.46 2.00 -9.95
C GLY A 107 -20.85 1.50 -9.56
N ASP A 108 -20.98 0.21 -9.19
CA ASP A 108 -22.22 -0.37 -8.67
C ASP A 108 -22.70 0.35 -7.39
N VAL A 109 -21.78 0.67 -6.47
CA VAL A 109 -22.10 1.39 -5.22
C VAL A 109 -22.59 2.81 -5.52
N ASN A 110 -21.91 3.52 -6.41
CA ASN A 110 -22.30 4.85 -6.85
C ASN A 110 -23.71 4.84 -7.45
N HIS A 111 -23.96 3.92 -8.37
CA HIS A 111 -25.27 3.78 -9.01
C HIS A 111 -26.37 3.54 -7.97
N HIS A 112 -26.16 2.64 -7.01
CA HIS A 112 -27.12 2.35 -5.94
C HIS A 112 -27.44 3.61 -5.11
N ILE A 113 -26.41 4.38 -4.71
CA ILE A 113 -26.61 5.63 -3.94
C ILE A 113 -27.40 6.64 -4.78
N CYS A 114 -27.09 6.80 -6.06
CA CYS A 114 -27.81 7.66 -7.00
C CYS A 114 -29.29 7.27 -7.15
N GLU A 115 -29.58 5.97 -7.30
CA GLU A 115 -30.97 5.47 -7.40
C GLU A 115 -31.78 5.80 -6.16
N VAL A 116 -31.23 5.55 -4.96
CA VAL A 116 -31.93 5.85 -3.71
C VAL A 116 -32.12 7.36 -3.53
N SER A 117 -31.11 8.18 -3.87
CA SER A 117 -31.17 9.63 -3.85
C SER A 117 -32.28 10.17 -4.79
N ALA A 118 -32.40 9.61 -6.00
CA ALA A 118 -33.42 10.01 -6.97
C ALA A 118 -34.84 9.59 -6.54
N GLY A 119 -34.95 8.43 -5.90
CA GLY A 119 -36.25 7.85 -5.45
C GLY A 119 -36.81 8.47 -4.16
N ASN A 120 -36.01 9.20 -3.38
CA ASN A 120 -36.42 9.75 -2.10
C ASN A 120 -36.05 11.25 -2.00
N PRO A 121 -37.06 12.16 -1.98
CA PRO A 121 -36.80 13.61 -1.89
C PRO A 121 -35.96 14.02 -0.66
N ASP A 122 -36.11 13.32 0.47
CA ASP A 122 -35.39 13.63 1.72
C ASP A 122 -33.91 13.21 1.65
N MET A 123 -33.55 12.38 0.67
CA MET A 123 -32.19 11.89 0.44
C MET A 123 -31.53 12.51 -0.80
N ARG A 124 -32.17 13.52 -1.40
CA ARG A 124 -31.67 14.16 -2.64
C ARG A 124 -30.31 14.79 -2.40
N GLY A 125 -29.35 14.44 -3.29
CA GLY A 125 -28.00 14.97 -3.25
C GLY A 125 -27.13 14.37 -2.14
N MET A 126 -27.52 13.24 -1.56
CA MET A 126 -26.66 12.50 -0.65
C MET A 126 -25.47 11.89 -1.39
N GLY A 127 -24.38 11.75 -0.67
CA GLY A 127 -23.18 11.07 -1.14
C GLY A 127 -22.26 10.75 0.02
N CYS A 128 -21.16 10.12 -0.29
CA CYS A 128 -20.07 9.94 0.67
C CYS A 128 -18.73 9.85 0.00
N THR A 129 -17.68 10.17 0.72
CA THR A 129 -16.31 9.81 0.34
C THR A 129 -16.07 8.33 0.57
N ILE A 130 -14.98 7.81 0.05
CA ILE A 130 -14.36 6.59 0.51
C ILE A 130 -12.84 6.69 0.39
N CYS A 131 -12.13 6.44 1.47
CA CYS A 131 -10.73 6.06 1.41
C CYS A 131 -10.56 4.63 1.90
N GLY A 132 -9.75 3.85 1.21
CA GLY A 132 -9.59 2.42 1.48
C GLY A 132 -8.18 1.93 1.26
N LEU A 133 -7.90 0.76 1.82
CA LEU A 133 -6.63 0.07 1.63
C LEU A 133 -6.90 -1.40 1.29
N TYR A 134 -6.56 -1.76 0.05
CA TYR A 134 -6.72 -3.11 -0.48
C TYR A 134 -5.41 -3.87 -0.42
N PHE A 135 -5.37 -4.93 0.38
CA PHE A 135 -4.26 -5.88 0.42
C PHE A 135 -4.59 -7.09 -0.43
N PHE A 136 -3.67 -7.51 -1.30
CA PHE A 136 -3.89 -8.63 -2.20
C PHE A 136 -2.61 -9.35 -2.62
N GLY A 137 -2.77 -10.63 -2.94
CA GLY A 137 -1.67 -11.46 -3.38
C GLY A 137 -0.57 -11.60 -2.33
N SER A 138 0.66 -11.73 -2.79
CA SER A 138 1.80 -11.90 -1.88
C SER A 138 2.29 -10.54 -1.36
N ASN A 139 1.63 -10.00 -0.32
CA ASN A 139 2.00 -8.76 0.37
C ASN A 139 2.01 -7.51 -0.53
N ARG A 140 1.05 -7.36 -1.39
CA ARG A 140 0.82 -6.10 -2.11
C ARG A 140 -0.30 -5.33 -1.43
N PHE A 141 -0.23 -4.01 -1.49
CA PHE A 141 -1.31 -3.14 -1.07
C PHE A 141 -1.51 -2.03 -2.10
N MET A 142 -2.73 -1.55 -2.17
CA MET A 142 -3.14 -0.46 -3.05
C MET A 142 -4.11 0.44 -2.28
N PRO A 143 -3.85 1.75 -2.18
CA PRO A 143 -4.82 2.69 -1.67
C PRO A 143 -5.93 2.91 -2.69
N VAL A 144 -7.13 3.16 -2.17
CA VAL A 144 -8.34 3.50 -2.93
C VAL A 144 -8.85 4.82 -2.39
N ASN A 145 -9.21 5.76 -3.25
CA ASN A 145 -9.75 7.03 -2.83
C ASN A 145 -10.79 7.60 -3.80
N ILE A 146 -11.94 8.02 -3.26
CA ILE A 146 -12.95 8.84 -3.93
C ILE A 146 -13.40 9.88 -2.91
N GLY A 147 -12.96 11.12 -3.06
CA GLY A 147 -13.20 12.20 -2.11
C GLY A 147 -11.92 12.74 -1.49
N ASP A 148 -12.02 13.35 -0.31
CA ASP A 148 -10.94 14.01 0.44
C ASP A 148 -10.62 13.32 1.80
N SER A 149 -11.29 12.23 2.09
CA SER A 149 -10.82 11.30 3.14
C SER A 149 -9.47 10.69 2.72
N ARG A 150 -8.57 10.44 3.68
CA ARG A 150 -7.16 10.16 3.34
C ARG A 150 -6.67 8.81 3.81
N VAL A 151 -5.72 8.26 3.04
CA VAL A 151 -4.90 7.10 3.38
C VAL A 151 -3.46 7.55 3.58
N TYR A 152 -2.90 7.26 4.75
CA TYR A 152 -1.51 7.55 5.08
C TYR A 152 -0.72 6.28 5.39
N MET A 153 0.59 6.36 5.16
CA MET A 153 1.56 5.34 5.53
C MET A 153 2.70 5.96 6.37
N VAL A 154 3.06 5.32 7.47
CA VAL A 154 4.27 5.67 8.23
C VAL A 154 5.48 5.03 7.56
N LYS A 155 6.38 5.84 7.00
CA LYS A 155 7.62 5.39 6.34
C LYS A 155 8.83 6.00 7.04
N GLY A 156 9.47 5.23 7.92
CA GLY A 156 10.57 5.72 8.75
C GLY A 156 10.15 6.88 9.65
N SER A 157 10.69 8.07 9.40
CA SER A 157 10.36 9.30 10.12
C SER A 157 9.35 10.20 9.42
N LYS A 158 8.67 9.72 8.37
CA LYS A 158 7.75 10.53 7.56
C LYS A 158 6.35 9.92 7.59
N LEU A 159 5.36 10.79 7.56
CA LEU A 159 3.99 10.45 7.18
C LEU A 159 3.86 10.68 5.66
N VAL A 160 3.43 9.66 4.95
CA VAL A 160 3.25 9.72 3.49
C VAL A 160 1.79 9.58 3.20
N GLN A 161 1.15 10.60 2.64
CA GLN A 161 -0.19 10.51 2.11
C GLN A 161 -0.15 9.67 0.83
N LEU A 162 -0.93 8.59 0.79
CA LEU A 162 -1.01 7.67 -0.34
C LEU A 162 -2.19 7.99 -1.27
N SER A 163 -3.23 8.61 -0.73
CA SER A 163 -4.39 9.09 -1.48
C SER A 163 -4.14 10.47 -2.10
N VAL A 164 -4.92 10.82 -3.10
CA VAL A 164 -4.97 12.17 -3.67
C VAL A 164 -6.38 12.71 -3.41
N ASP A 165 -6.47 13.87 -2.77
CA ASP A 165 -7.76 14.48 -2.44
C ASP A 165 -8.49 14.93 -3.72
N HIS A 166 -9.75 14.59 -3.84
CA HIS A 166 -10.63 15.06 -4.92
C HIS A 166 -11.44 16.26 -4.44
N SER A 167 -10.74 17.37 -4.19
CA SER A 167 -11.34 18.65 -3.80
C SER A 167 -10.72 19.79 -4.59
N ASP A 168 -11.49 20.89 -4.79
CA ASP A 168 -10.98 22.10 -5.44
C ASP A 168 -9.98 22.80 -4.53
N SER A 169 -8.78 23.07 -5.04
CA SER A 169 -7.66 23.68 -4.30
C SER A 169 -7.86 25.17 -3.95
N ASP A 170 -8.90 25.83 -4.47
CA ASP A 170 -9.07 27.29 -4.38
C ASP A 170 -9.74 27.76 -3.07
N SER A 171 -10.18 26.87 -2.21
CA SER A 171 -10.76 27.23 -0.91
C SER A 171 -10.21 26.37 0.22
N LYS A 172 -10.10 26.94 1.43
CA LYS A 172 -9.67 26.19 2.65
C LYS A 172 -10.61 25.04 3.02
N LYS A 173 -11.81 25.01 2.46
CA LYS A 173 -12.76 23.88 2.39
C LYS A 173 -13.16 23.76 0.93
N GLY A 174 -12.36 23.01 0.15
CA GLY A 174 -12.64 22.73 -1.25
C GLY A 174 -13.97 21.98 -1.38
N ASN A 175 -14.74 22.31 -2.42
CA ASN A 175 -15.85 21.45 -2.78
C ASN A 175 -15.31 20.14 -3.31
N LEU A 176 -15.93 19.04 -2.92
CA LEU A 176 -15.61 17.73 -3.48
C LEU A 176 -15.86 17.72 -5.00
N THR A 177 -14.86 17.28 -5.73
CA THR A 177 -14.95 17.10 -7.19
C THR A 177 -15.34 15.68 -7.57
N ARG A 178 -15.18 14.72 -6.62
CA ARG A 178 -15.60 13.31 -6.76
C ARG A 178 -16.10 12.78 -5.43
N TYR A 179 -17.19 12.01 -5.45
CA TYR A 179 -17.78 11.33 -4.30
C TYR A 179 -18.72 10.22 -4.78
N LEU A 180 -18.98 9.22 -3.96
CA LEU A 180 -20.01 8.21 -4.22
C LEU A 180 -21.40 8.83 -4.06
N GLY A 181 -22.30 8.61 -5.00
CA GLY A 181 -23.57 9.30 -5.13
C GLY A 181 -23.53 10.48 -6.13
N MET A 182 -22.40 10.65 -6.82
CA MET A 182 -22.29 11.66 -7.88
C MET A 182 -22.98 11.16 -9.15
N PRO A 183 -23.94 11.94 -9.71
CA PRO A 183 -24.58 11.58 -10.97
C PRO A 183 -23.57 11.48 -12.12
N GLU A 184 -23.77 10.54 -13.04
CA GLU A 184 -22.88 10.30 -14.19
C GLU A 184 -22.67 11.52 -15.08
N GLU A 185 -23.63 12.43 -15.14
CA GLU A 185 -23.55 13.70 -15.89
C GLU A 185 -22.43 14.64 -15.39
N TYR A 186 -21.95 14.46 -14.15
CA TYR A 186 -20.86 15.25 -13.57
C TYR A 186 -19.48 14.59 -13.71
N GLY A 187 -19.42 13.38 -14.26
CA GLY A 187 -18.18 12.67 -14.55
C GLY A 187 -18.12 11.25 -13.98
N ASP A 188 -17.03 10.55 -14.29
CA ASP A 188 -16.78 9.21 -13.78
C ASP A 188 -16.19 9.27 -12.36
N VAL A 189 -16.89 8.66 -11.41
CA VAL A 189 -16.43 8.59 -10.02
C VAL A 189 -15.29 7.60 -9.83
N THR A 190 -15.15 6.63 -10.75
CA THR A 190 -14.25 5.47 -10.60
C THR A 190 -12.92 5.63 -11.31
N GLY A 191 -12.81 6.61 -12.24
CA GLY A 191 -11.73 6.74 -13.19
C GLY A 191 -10.35 6.91 -12.61
N GLU A 192 -9.57 6.24 -12.14
CA GLU A 192 -8.22 6.27 -11.57
C GLU A 192 -8.18 6.17 -10.04
N PHE A 193 -8.25 4.96 -9.52
CA PHE A 193 -7.57 4.68 -8.27
C PHE A 193 -6.05 4.76 -8.56
N GLY A 194 -5.55 6.00 -8.61
CA GLY A 194 -4.32 6.42 -9.29
C GLY A 194 -3.03 6.07 -8.59
N VAL A 195 -2.98 5.04 -7.74
CA VAL A 195 -1.74 4.70 -7.05
C VAL A 195 -1.35 3.27 -7.38
N LYS A 196 -0.11 3.12 -7.84
CA LYS A 196 0.48 1.80 -8.08
C LYS A 196 0.45 0.96 -6.81
N ALA A 197 0.07 -0.31 -6.95
CA ALA A 197 0.21 -1.25 -5.85
C ALA A 197 1.66 -1.36 -5.40
N GLU A 198 1.89 -1.19 -4.11
CA GLU A 198 3.20 -1.29 -3.48
C GLU A 198 3.38 -2.65 -2.77
N LEU A 199 4.63 -3.02 -2.55
CA LEU A 199 4.98 -4.23 -1.79
C LEU A 199 5.12 -3.91 -0.30
N LEU A 200 4.40 -4.66 0.53
CA LEU A 200 4.58 -4.67 1.97
C LEU A 200 5.77 -5.57 2.31
N THR A 201 6.93 -4.98 2.57
CA THR A 201 8.18 -5.71 2.83
C THR A 201 8.51 -5.87 4.32
N GLN A 202 7.92 -5.04 5.18
CA GLN A 202 8.15 -5.05 6.62
C GLN A 202 6.87 -4.66 7.34
N LYS A 203 6.86 -4.77 8.68
CA LYS A 203 5.76 -4.20 9.47
C LYS A 203 5.60 -2.72 9.13
N THR A 204 4.41 -2.35 8.70
CA THR A 204 4.09 -0.99 8.29
C THR A 204 2.79 -0.56 8.93
N ARG A 205 2.75 0.65 9.47
CA ARG A 205 1.54 1.27 10.03
C ARG A 205 0.90 2.17 9.01
N PHE A 206 -0.41 2.00 8.83
CA PHE A 206 -1.26 2.82 7.98
C PHE A 206 -2.33 3.50 8.81
N LEU A 207 -2.83 4.62 8.30
CA LEU A 207 -4.00 5.33 8.83
C LEU A 207 -4.96 5.61 7.67
N LEU A 208 -6.24 5.30 7.88
CA LEU A 208 -7.36 5.78 7.08
C LEU A 208 -8.16 6.73 7.96
N CYS A 209 -8.55 7.89 7.44
CA CYS A 209 -9.31 8.85 8.23
C CYS A 209 -10.24 9.71 7.36
N SER A 210 -11.33 10.21 7.97
CA SER A 210 -12.12 11.30 7.43
C SER A 210 -11.43 12.66 7.60
N ASP A 211 -11.94 13.69 6.93
CA ASP A 211 -11.42 15.07 7.00
C ASP A 211 -11.51 15.68 8.40
N GLY A 212 -12.46 15.23 9.24
CA GLY A 212 -12.56 15.67 10.61
C GLY A 212 -11.34 15.41 11.47
N LEU A 213 -10.42 14.51 11.06
CA LEU A 213 -9.09 14.41 11.64
C LEU A 213 -8.15 15.47 11.05
N THR A 214 -8.04 15.51 9.75
CA THR A 214 -7.00 16.29 9.03
C THR A 214 -7.28 17.78 8.99
N ASP A 215 -8.54 18.18 9.18
CA ASP A 215 -8.92 19.58 9.38
C ASP A 215 -8.51 20.12 10.76
N MET A 216 -8.37 19.22 11.74
CA MET A 216 -8.06 19.57 13.13
C MET A 216 -6.63 19.31 13.53
N VAL A 217 -5.94 18.34 12.92
CA VAL A 217 -4.65 17.83 13.38
C VAL A 217 -3.65 17.86 12.23
N GLU A 218 -2.54 18.56 12.45
CA GLU A 218 -1.46 18.64 11.46
C GLU A 218 -0.74 17.30 11.28
N ASP A 219 -0.22 17.04 10.09
CA ASP A 219 0.49 15.79 9.73
C ASP A 219 1.63 15.44 10.68
N ALA A 220 2.33 16.44 11.24
CA ALA A 220 3.39 16.22 12.21
C ALA A 220 2.89 15.61 13.52
N ASP A 221 1.72 16.05 14.02
CA ASP A 221 1.10 15.54 15.23
C ASP A 221 0.46 14.16 14.96
N ILE A 222 -0.15 13.97 13.79
CA ILE A 222 -0.63 12.65 13.35
C ILE A 222 0.52 11.64 13.37
N LEU A 223 1.65 11.96 12.74
CA LEU A 223 2.84 11.12 12.73
C LEU A 223 3.37 10.83 14.14
N HIS A 224 3.42 11.87 14.99
CA HIS A 224 3.85 11.72 16.37
C HIS A 224 3.02 10.67 17.11
N HIS A 225 1.70 10.75 17.06
CA HIS A 225 0.80 9.80 17.72
C HIS A 225 0.86 8.41 17.09
N LEU A 226 0.93 8.31 15.77
CA LEU A 226 1.10 7.01 15.11
C LEU A 226 2.41 6.30 15.49
N LYS A 227 3.46 7.03 15.87
CA LYS A 227 4.76 6.46 16.26
C LYS A 227 4.86 6.18 17.75
N THR A 228 4.24 6.99 18.59
CA THR A 228 4.38 6.89 20.06
C THR A 228 3.43 5.91 20.69
N GLU A 229 2.23 5.75 20.11
CA GLU A 229 1.24 4.82 20.63
C GLU A 229 1.60 3.37 20.33
N LYS A 230 1.56 2.52 21.38
CA LYS A 230 2.09 1.15 21.36
C LYS A 230 1.33 0.22 20.40
N ASN A 231 0.02 0.41 20.29
CA ASN A 231 -0.82 -0.43 19.46
C ASN A 231 -1.78 0.42 18.61
N PRO A 232 -2.35 -0.14 17.52
CA PRO A 232 -3.22 0.59 16.62
C PRO A 232 -4.49 1.14 17.29
N MET A 233 -5.02 0.43 18.31
CA MET A 233 -6.25 0.89 18.99
C MET A 233 -5.99 2.17 19.79
N ALA A 234 -4.90 2.18 20.58
CA ALA A 234 -4.50 3.38 21.33
C ALA A 234 -4.20 4.56 20.40
N ALA A 235 -3.58 4.30 19.24
CA ALA A 235 -3.31 5.33 18.24
C ALA A 235 -4.61 5.90 17.65
N ALA A 236 -5.58 5.05 17.30
CA ALA A 236 -6.87 5.48 16.77
C ALA A 236 -7.65 6.34 17.79
N GLU A 237 -7.77 5.89 19.03
CA GLU A 237 -8.43 6.63 20.12
C GLU A 237 -7.73 7.97 20.38
N LYS A 238 -6.39 7.95 20.40
CA LYS A 238 -5.62 9.17 20.66
C LYS A 238 -5.81 10.22 19.57
N LEU A 239 -5.83 9.83 18.30
CA LEU A 239 -6.04 10.76 17.19
C LEU A 239 -7.43 11.40 17.25
N VAL A 240 -8.48 10.61 17.53
CA VAL A 240 -9.84 11.14 17.74
C VAL A 240 -9.88 12.11 18.93
N ASP A 241 -9.25 11.77 20.03
CA ASP A 241 -9.19 12.64 21.22
C ASP A 241 -8.47 13.96 20.93
N VAL A 242 -7.40 13.94 20.14
CA VAL A 242 -6.68 15.15 19.74
C VAL A 242 -7.53 16.01 18.84
N ALA A 243 -8.18 15.45 17.82
CA ALA A 243 -9.08 16.18 16.93
C ALA A 243 -10.21 16.87 17.72
N LYS A 244 -10.82 16.16 18.69
CA LYS A 244 -11.84 16.73 19.58
C LYS A 244 -11.28 17.88 20.43
N LYS A 245 -10.08 17.75 20.98
CA LYS A 245 -9.43 18.84 21.76
C LYS A 245 -9.10 20.05 20.93
N MET A 246 -8.84 19.87 19.63
CA MET A 246 -8.58 20.97 18.69
C MET A 246 -9.87 21.61 18.14
N GLY A 247 -11.04 21.17 18.59
CA GLY A 247 -12.32 21.79 18.27
C GLY A 247 -13.42 20.80 17.92
N GLY A 248 -13.09 19.61 17.38
CA GLY A 248 -14.06 18.56 17.06
C GLY A 248 -15.22 19.06 16.21
N ILE A 249 -14.93 19.84 15.19
CA ILE A 249 -15.93 20.58 14.38
C ILE A 249 -16.78 19.59 13.56
N ASP A 250 -16.17 18.50 13.12
CA ASP A 250 -16.81 17.48 12.32
C ASP A 250 -16.80 16.10 12.98
N ASN A 251 -17.47 15.14 12.34
CA ASN A 251 -17.35 13.72 12.64
C ASN A 251 -15.90 13.30 12.42
N VAL A 252 -15.35 12.45 13.26
CA VAL A 252 -13.96 12.04 13.22
C VAL A 252 -13.87 10.53 13.20
N THR A 253 -13.35 9.98 12.11
CA THR A 253 -13.15 8.54 11.96
C THR A 253 -11.71 8.21 11.65
N THR A 254 -11.17 7.24 12.39
CA THR A 254 -9.80 6.74 12.22
C THR A 254 -9.76 5.22 12.22
N VAL A 255 -9.07 4.65 11.25
CA VAL A 255 -8.72 3.23 11.19
C VAL A 255 -7.21 3.11 11.08
N VAL A 256 -6.56 2.65 12.15
CA VAL A 256 -5.10 2.44 12.21
C VAL A 256 -4.81 0.97 12.02
N ILE A 257 -3.91 0.63 11.10
CA ILE A 257 -3.61 -0.74 10.70
C ILE A 257 -2.10 -0.98 10.82
N ASP A 258 -1.68 -1.91 11.67
CA ASP A 258 -0.35 -2.49 11.62
C ASP A 258 -0.39 -3.73 10.72
N ALA A 259 0.14 -3.60 9.51
CA ALA A 259 0.24 -4.72 8.56
C ALA A 259 1.61 -5.39 8.71
N ILE A 260 1.61 -6.67 9.03
CA ILE A 260 2.80 -7.49 9.33
C ILE A 260 2.83 -8.65 8.32
N PRO A 261 3.70 -8.59 7.30
CA PRO A 261 3.82 -9.69 6.35
C PRO A 261 4.30 -10.95 7.06
N LYS A 262 3.59 -12.07 6.87
CA LYS A 262 4.02 -13.39 7.35
C LYS A 262 4.76 -14.14 6.24
N GLY A 263 5.83 -14.78 6.61
CA GLY A 263 6.71 -15.55 5.73
C GLY A 263 7.87 -14.71 5.21
N ASP A 264 8.99 -15.34 5.09
CA ASP A 264 10.33 -14.90 4.68
C ASP A 264 10.49 -13.43 4.27
N THR A 265 10.46 -12.53 5.27
CA THR A 265 10.72 -11.09 5.07
C THR A 265 12.11 -10.91 4.47
N ILE A 266 13.05 -11.76 4.88
CA ILE A 266 14.43 -11.79 4.37
C ILE A 266 14.46 -12.21 2.91
N ALA A 267 13.85 -13.34 2.55
CA ALA A 267 13.78 -13.83 1.18
C ALA A 267 13.09 -12.83 0.23
N ARG A 268 12.10 -12.07 0.73
CA ARG A 268 11.39 -11.04 -0.06
C ARG A 268 12.14 -9.74 -0.22
N THR A 269 12.86 -9.30 0.83
CA THR A 269 13.74 -8.12 0.74
C THR A 269 14.86 -8.38 -0.26
N LEU A 270 15.33 -9.64 -0.35
CA LEU A 270 16.39 -10.07 -1.25
C LEU A 270 15.90 -10.39 -2.68
N ARG A 271 14.58 -10.62 -2.88
CA ARG A 271 13.99 -10.81 -4.22
C ARG A 271 13.89 -9.51 -5.04
N LYS A 272 13.73 -8.36 -4.38
CA LYS A 272 13.59 -7.06 -5.07
C LYS A 272 14.78 -6.75 -6.01
N PRO A 273 16.04 -6.85 -5.57
CA PRO A 273 17.17 -6.58 -6.45
C PRO A 273 17.21 -7.49 -7.67
N ALA A 274 16.91 -8.78 -7.49
CA ALA A 274 16.89 -9.72 -8.59
C ALA A 274 15.86 -9.39 -9.68
N ILE A 275 14.66 -8.90 -9.27
CA ILE A 275 13.62 -8.45 -10.20
C ILE A 275 14.02 -7.15 -10.91
N TYR A 276 14.67 -6.21 -10.20
CA TYR A 276 15.18 -4.98 -10.81
C TYR A 276 16.32 -5.22 -11.77
N CYS A 277 17.20 -6.21 -11.50
CA CYS A 277 18.23 -6.64 -12.45
C CYS A 277 17.65 -7.10 -13.78
N ILE A 278 16.59 -7.91 -13.71
CA ILE A 278 15.92 -8.41 -14.92
C ILE A 278 15.22 -7.26 -15.64
N ALA A 279 14.54 -6.38 -14.92
CA ALA A 279 13.87 -5.22 -15.50
C ALA A 279 14.88 -4.25 -16.14
N ALA A 280 16.04 -3.98 -15.50
CA ALA A 280 17.10 -3.16 -16.06
C ALA A 280 17.75 -3.82 -17.29
N ALA A 281 17.95 -5.13 -17.26
CA ALA A 281 18.46 -5.88 -18.40
C ALA A 281 17.47 -5.94 -19.58
N ILE A 282 16.17 -6.08 -19.29
CA ILE A 282 15.10 -6.03 -20.30
C ILE A 282 14.96 -4.62 -20.88
N LEU A 283 15.06 -3.56 -20.06
CA LEU A 283 15.01 -2.17 -20.51
C LEU A 283 16.25 -1.79 -21.31
N ALA A 284 17.43 -2.27 -20.95
CA ALA A 284 18.66 -2.11 -21.74
C ALA A 284 18.58 -2.83 -23.09
N ALA A 285 17.92 -4.00 -23.14
CA ALA A 285 17.68 -4.74 -24.38
C ALA A 285 16.58 -4.10 -25.25
N ALA A 286 15.57 -3.45 -24.64
CA ALA A 286 14.44 -2.84 -25.36
C ALA A 286 14.72 -1.41 -25.90
N GLY A 287 15.71 -0.68 -25.35
CA GLY A 287 16.00 0.73 -25.66
C GLY A 287 17.02 0.96 -26.80
N GLY A 288 17.65 -0.06 -27.34
CA GLY A 288 18.76 0.11 -28.27
C GLY A 288 18.37 0.22 -29.73
N GLY A 289 18.11 1.43 -30.22
CA GLY A 289 17.79 1.73 -31.61
C GLY A 289 18.92 1.63 -32.61
N TYR A 290 19.69 0.53 -32.68
CA TYR A 290 20.61 0.25 -33.78
C TYR A 290 20.72 -1.27 -34.02
N GLY A 291 20.15 -1.75 -35.10
CA GLY A 291 19.99 -3.16 -35.45
C GLY A 291 21.24 -4.02 -35.56
N TYR A 292 22.44 -3.45 -35.60
CA TYR A 292 23.70 -4.18 -35.62
C TYR A 292 24.30 -4.39 -34.24
N TYR A 293 24.15 -3.43 -33.31
CA TYR A 293 24.58 -3.55 -31.94
C TYR A 293 23.60 -4.42 -31.14
N GLN A 294 22.31 -4.33 -31.43
CA GLN A 294 21.27 -5.12 -30.82
C GLN A 294 21.51 -6.63 -30.96
N TYR A 295 21.86 -7.10 -32.14
CA TYR A 295 22.11 -8.53 -32.36
C TYR A 295 23.29 -9.10 -31.55
N ASN A 296 24.34 -8.32 -31.34
CA ASN A 296 25.50 -8.78 -30.56
C ASN A 296 25.27 -8.63 -29.06
N ILE A 297 24.52 -7.59 -28.60
CA ILE A 297 24.14 -7.40 -27.22
C ILE A 297 23.11 -8.46 -26.82
N ASP A 298 22.07 -8.70 -27.62
CA ASP A 298 21.06 -9.73 -27.37
C ASP A 298 21.70 -11.14 -27.32
N LYS A 299 22.67 -11.41 -28.13
CA LYS A 299 23.39 -12.67 -28.11
C LYS A 299 24.28 -12.83 -26.87
N GLN A 300 25.07 -11.81 -26.51
CA GLN A 300 25.86 -11.82 -25.27
C GLN A 300 25.00 -11.85 -24.01
N MET A 301 23.87 -11.13 -24.01
CA MET A 301 22.94 -11.15 -22.90
C MET A 301 22.21 -12.49 -22.78
N SER A 302 21.77 -13.10 -23.88
CA SER A 302 21.15 -14.42 -23.82
C SER A 302 22.15 -15.50 -23.33
N GLU A 303 23.43 -15.45 -23.77
CA GLU A 303 24.46 -16.33 -23.27
C GLU A 303 24.84 -16.08 -21.80
N SER A 304 24.74 -14.83 -21.31
CA SER A 304 24.97 -14.48 -19.89
C SER A 304 23.81 -14.91 -18.99
N PHE A 305 22.59 -14.94 -19.51
CA PHE A 305 21.37 -15.27 -18.77
C PHE A 305 20.99 -16.77 -18.84
N GLU A 306 21.55 -17.56 -19.77
CA GLU A 306 21.25 -19.00 -19.82
C GLU A 306 21.66 -19.79 -18.56
N GLY A 307 22.44 -19.20 -17.65
CA GLY A 307 22.88 -19.82 -16.40
C GLY A 307 22.11 -19.36 -15.12
N VAL A 308 21.28 -18.33 -15.18
CA VAL A 308 20.64 -17.75 -13.99
C VAL A 308 19.13 -17.78 -14.11
N SER A 309 18.55 -18.96 -13.90
CA SER A 309 17.10 -19.06 -13.65
C SER A 309 16.81 -18.57 -12.23
N LEU A 310 16.24 -17.37 -12.12
CA LEU A 310 15.74 -16.84 -10.84
C LEU A 310 14.65 -17.71 -10.23
N ASP A 311 13.97 -18.50 -11.04
CA ASP A 311 12.99 -19.47 -10.58
C ASP A 311 13.62 -20.52 -9.66
N ASN A 312 14.85 -20.93 -9.95
CA ASN A 312 15.62 -21.85 -9.11
C ASN A 312 15.93 -21.25 -7.74
N TYR A 313 16.39 -20.00 -7.66
CA TYR A 313 16.64 -19.33 -6.38
C TYR A 313 15.34 -19.03 -5.63
N ASN A 314 14.28 -18.69 -6.35
CA ASN A 314 12.95 -18.47 -5.77
C ASN A 314 12.39 -19.75 -5.14
N GLU A 315 12.58 -20.90 -5.79
CA GLU A 315 12.16 -22.19 -5.27
C GLU A 315 12.99 -22.60 -4.04
N GLN A 316 14.32 -22.44 -4.09
CA GLN A 316 15.21 -22.73 -2.96
C GLN A 316 14.90 -21.84 -1.75
N LEU A 317 14.71 -20.52 -1.94
CA LEU A 317 14.33 -19.60 -0.87
C LEU A 317 12.93 -19.88 -0.32
N ALA A 318 11.99 -20.35 -1.15
CA ALA A 318 10.66 -20.72 -0.70
C ALA A 318 10.66 -22.00 0.13
N ASN A 319 11.62 -22.89 -0.08
CA ASN A 319 11.78 -24.15 0.63
C ASN A 319 12.68 -24.04 1.87
N ALA A 320 13.48 -22.98 2.01
CA ALA A 320 14.38 -22.76 3.14
C ALA A 320 13.58 -22.58 4.44
N LYS A 321 13.93 -23.33 5.48
CA LYS A 321 13.23 -23.40 6.77
C LYS A 321 14.00 -22.73 7.91
N SER A 322 15.26 -22.37 7.69
CA SER A 322 16.12 -21.72 8.67
C SER A 322 16.87 -20.53 8.09
N ALA A 323 17.39 -19.67 8.94
CA ALA A 323 18.24 -18.55 8.55
C ALA A 323 19.54 -19.05 7.87
N GLU A 324 20.10 -20.17 8.32
CA GLU A 324 21.29 -20.80 7.74
C GLU A 324 21.03 -21.28 6.30
N GLU A 325 19.86 -21.90 6.05
CA GLU A 325 19.49 -22.35 4.70
C GLU A 325 19.28 -21.16 3.76
N ILE A 326 18.69 -20.07 4.23
CA ILE A 326 18.50 -18.84 3.48
C ILE A 326 19.86 -18.21 3.15
N LEU A 327 20.77 -18.11 4.11
CA LEU A 327 22.12 -17.59 3.91
C LEU A 327 22.91 -18.44 2.92
N ALA A 328 22.76 -19.75 2.95
CA ALA A 328 23.42 -20.67 2.01
C ALA A 328 22.94 -20.45 0.55
N VAL A 329 21.66 -20.18 0.34
CA VAL A 329 21.12 -19.85 -1.00
C VAL A 329 21.61 -18.50 -1.49
N ILE A 330 21.83 -17.56 -0.59
CA ILE A 330 22.24 -16.18 -0.93
C ILE A 330 23.75 -16.08 -1.16
N GLU A 331 24.56 -16.65 -0.26
CA GLU A 331 26.02 -16.49 -0.24
C GLU A 331 26.79 -17.77 -0.64
N GLY A 332 26.11 -18.91 -0.82
CA GLY A 332 26.73 -20.16 -1.21
C GLY A 332 27.45 -20.06 -2.57
N ASP A 333 28.25 -21.06 -2.88
CA ASP A 333 29.00 -21.13 -4.15
C ASP A 333 28.00 -21.12 -5.32
N GLY A 334 28.05 -20.09 -6.18
CA GLY A 334 27.02 -19.82 -7.19
C GLY A 334 25.70 -19.26 -6.62
N GLY A 335 25.71 -18.72 -5.41
CA GLY A 335 24.54 -18.16 -4.74
C GLY A 335 23.99 -16.91 -5.42
N LEU A 336 22.81 -16.48 -4.95
CA LEU A 336 22.06 -15.37 -5.53
C LEU A 336 22.88 -14.06 -5.56
N LEU A 337 23.66 -13.77 -4.52
CA LEU A 337 24.47 -12.55 -4.44
C LEU A 337 25.58 -12.55 -5.53
N ALA A 338 26.26 -13.68 -5.72
CA ALA A 338 27.29 -13.81 -6.75
C ALA A 338 26.71 -13.67 -8.17
N ALA A 339 25.51 -14.21 -8.40
CA ALA A 339 24.80 -14.07 -9.68
C ALA A 339 24.40 -12.62 -9.95
N ILE A 340 23.93 -11.91 -8.93
CA ILE A 340 23.55 -10.49 -8.99
C ILE A 340 24.78 -9.61 -9.28
N GLU A 341 25.90 -9.84 -8.58
CA GLU A 341 27.13 -9.09 -8.79
C GLU A 341 27.73 -9.31 -10.17
N LYS A 342 27.66 -10.53 -10.68
CA LYS A 342 28.07 -10.84 -12.05
C LYS A 342 27.26 -10.03 -13.06
N ASN A 343 25.93 -10.03 -12.93
CA ASN A 343 25.06 -9.27 -13.83
C ASN A 343 25.31 -7.76 -13.78
N LEU A 344 25.58 -7.22 -12.58
CA LEU A 344 25.96 -5.81 -12.44
C LEU A 344 27.28 -5.51 -13.18
N ASN A 345 28.28 -6.38 -13.05
CA ASN A 345 29.57 -6.21 -13.74
C ASN A 345 29.42 -6.32 -15.27
N ASP A 346 28.58 -7.23 -15.73
CA ASP A 346 28.27 -7.38 -17.16
C ASP A 346 27.55 -6.10 -17.68
N SER A 347 26.60 -5.55 -16.94
CA SER A 347 25.92 -4.29 -17.29
C SER A 347 26.88 -3.09 -17.33
N LYS A 348 27.82 -3.00 -16.39
CA LYS A 348 28.89 -1.99 -16.40
C LYS A 348 29.81 -2.15 -17.63
N GLY A 349 30.13 -3.38 -18.00
CA GLY A 349 30.89 -3.66 -19.20
C GLY A 349 30.19 -3.15 -20.46
N ILE A 350 28.88 -3.30 -20.56
CA ILE A 350 28.07 -2.76 -21.65
C ILE A 350 28.10 -1.24 -21.66
N LEU A 351 27.90 -0.60 -20.49
CA LEU A 351 27.97 0.87 -20.37
C LEU A 351 29.33 1.41 -20.83
N GLU A 352 30.41 0.73 -20.46
CA GLU A 352 31.79 1.11 -20.87
C GLU A 352 32.00 0.94 -22.36
N GLN A 353 31.47 -0.11 -22.98
CA GLN A 353 31.47 -0.29 -24.44
C GLN A 353 30.71 0.83 -25.15
N CYS A 354 29.55 1.26 -24.62
CA CYS A 354 28.79 2.39 -25.14
C CYS A 354 29.61 3.69 -25.06
N LYS A 355 30.28 3.95 -23.94
CA LYS A 355 31.21 5.09 -23.78
C LYS A 355 32.32 5.08 -24.81
N ASN A 356 32.97 3.92 -25.01
CA ASN A 356 34.05 3.77 -25.98
C ASN A 356 33.57 3.92 -27.43
N ALA A 357 32.29 3.66 -27.70
CA ALA A 357 31.66 3.91 -28.99
C ALA A 357 31.23 5.38 -29.20
N GLY A 358 31.53 6.27 -28.24
CA GLY A 358 31.22 7.69 -28.32
C GLY A 358 29.79 8.06 -27.90
N MET A 359 29.03 7.14 -27.28
CA MET A 359 27.71 7.44 -26.72
C MET A 359 27.88 8.18 -25.40
N ASN A 360 27.01 9.16 -25.17
CA ASN A 360 26.96 9.91 -23.92
C ASN A 360 25.51 10.27 -23.54
N ALA A 361 25.29 10.65 -22.29
CA ALA A 361 23.98 10.97 -21.72
C ALA A 361 23.31 12.21 -22.35
N ALA A 362 24.06 13.10 -23.00
CA ALA A 362 23.51 14.29 -23.63
C ALA A 362 22.86 14.00 -24.98
N ASP A 363 23.37 12.97 -25.67
CA ASP A 363 22.91 12.62 -27.02
C ASP A 363 21.89 11.45 -27.02
N TYR A 364 21.90 10.64 -25.95
CA TYR A 364 21.07 9.45 -25.83
C TYR A 364 20.45 9.33 -24.44
N SER A 365 19.12 9.48 -24.34
CA SER A 365 18.38 9.38 -23.08
C SER A 365 18.50 7.98 -22.45
N GLU A 366 18.52 6.95 -23.28
CA GLU A 366 18.65 5.54 -22.87
C GLU A 366 19.99 5.26 -22.19
N TYR A 367 21.05 5.96 -22.59
CA TYR A 367 22.35 5.88 -21.94
C TYR A 367 22.31 6.48 -20.53
N ALA A 368 21.66 7.62 -20.37
CA ALA A 368 21.46 8.26 -19.06
C ALA A 368 20.64 7.39 -18.13
N ASP A 369 19.58 6.76 -18.65
CA ASP A 369 18.70 5.86 -17.89
C ASP A 369 19.46 4.59 -17.45
N LEU A 370 20.31 4.03 -18.30
CA LEU A 370 21.16 2.89 -17.96
C LEU A 370 22.20 3.24 -16.90
N GLU A 371 22.88 4.38 -17.03
CA GLU A 371 23.86 4.85 -16.04
C GLU A 371 23.22 5.08 -14.66
N LYS A 372 22.03 5.68 -14.64
CA LYS A 372 21.25 5.89 -13.43
C LYS A 372 20.80 4.56 -12.81
N ALA A 373 20.29 3.64 -13.62
CA ALA A 373 19.83 2.33 -13.16
C ALA A 373 20.98 1.51 -12.54
N ILE A 374 22.17 1.53 -13.16
CA ILE A 374 23.37 0.89 -12.61
C ILE A 374 23.74 1.49 -11.24
N GLY A 375 23.70 2.82 -11.09
CA GLY A 375 24.03 3.50 -9.84
C GLY A 375 23.03 3.21 -8.71
N GLU A 376 21.74 3.21 -9.01
CA GLU A 376 20.68 2.83 -8.07
C GLU A 376 20.86 1.38 -7.61
N PHE A 377 21.23 0.53 -8.53
CA PHE A 377 21.43 -0.90 -8.30
C PHE A 377 22.67 -1.21 -7.44
N GLU A 378 23.78 -0.48 -7.63
CA GLU A 378 24.95 -0.56 -6.76
C GLU A 378 24.61 -0.20 -5.30
N SER A 379 23.80 0.85 -5.12
CA SER A 379 23.34 1.26 -3.80
C SER A 379 22.49 0.17 -3.13
N GLU A 380 21.58 -0.47 -3.89
CA GLU A 380 20.75 -1.56 -3.38
C GLU A 380 21.55 -2.80 -2.98
N ILE A 381 22.59 -3.18 -3.76
CA ILE A 381 23.49 -4.29 -3.41
C ILE A 381 24.26 -3.97 -2.12
N SER A 382 24.71 -2.73 -1.96
CA SER A 382 25.42 -2.30 -0.76
C SER A 382 24.51 -2.38 0.49
N ASP A 383 23.26 -1.94 0.36
CA ASP A 383 22.27 -2.03 1.44
C ASP A 383 21.94 -3.48 1.79
N LEU A 384 21.87 -4.34 0.79
CA LEU A 384 21.65 -5.77 0.99
C LEU A 384 22.80 -6.44 1.77
N LYS A 385 24.05 -6.14 1.39
CA LYS A 385 25.21 -6.66 2.12
C LYS A 385 25.22 -6.22 3.59
N THR A 386 24.91 -4.95 3.82
CA THR A 386 24.81 -4.41 5.19
C THR A 386 23.77 -5.16 6.01
N ARG A 387 22.57 -5.39 5.45
CA ARG A 387 21.50 -6.13 6.13
C ARG A 387 21.84 -7.61 6.33
N LEU A 388 22.57 -8.21 5.40
CA LEU A 388 23.04 -9.58 5.51
C LEU A 388 24.02 -9.74 6.67
N ASP A 389 24.91 -8.77 6.85
CA ASP A 389 25.84 -8.73 7.97
C ASP A 389 25.13 -8.49 9.32
N GLU A 390 24.08 -7.66 9.35
CA GLU A 390 23.24 -7.51 10.54
C GLU A 390 22.56 -8.83 10.96
N ILE A 391 22.07 -9.60 9.99
CA ILE A 391 21.43 -10.90 10.23
C ILE A 391 22.44 -11.92 10.80
N LYS A 392 23.66 -11.95 10.24
CA LYS A 392 24.74 -12.81 10.74
C LYS A 392 25.12 -12.48 12.19
N GLN A 393 25.12 -11.20 12.54
CA GLN A 393 25.40 -10.75 13.90
C GLN A 393 24.28 -11.14 14.87
N MET A 394 23.02 -11.11 14.44
CA MET A 394 21.87 -11.53 15.26
C MET A 394 21.87 -13.04 15.54
N ASP A 395 22.29 -13.86 14.59
CA ASP A 395 22.36 -15.33 14.77
C ASP A 395 23.54 -15.75 15.67
N GLY A 396 24.64 -14.95 15.68
CA GLY A 396 25.78 -15.13 16.58
C GLY A 396 25.54 -14.73 18.05
N THR A 397 24.44 -14.03 18.34
CA THR A 397 24.11 -13.54 19.70
C THR A 397 23.03 -14.35 20.42
N ASN A 398 22.57 -15.48 19.86
CA ASN A 398 21.56 -16.32 20.50
C ASN A 398 22.21 -17.26 21.55
N PRO A 399 22.05 -17.01 22.89
CA PRO A 399 22.74 -17.75 23.94
C PRO A 399 22.22 -19.17 24.15
N GLU A 400 21.22 -19.65 23.45
CA GLU A 400 20.65 -21.00 23.66
C GLU A 400 21.39 -22.14 22.93
N LYS A 401 22.36 -21.81 22.03
CA LYS A 401 23.18 -22.85 21.35
C LYS A 401 24.47 -23.25 22.12
N SER A 402 24.76 -22.66 23.27
CA SER A 402 26.01 -22.94 24.02
C SER A 402 25.89 -23.92 25.18
N THR A 403 24.78 -24.63 25.35
CA THR A 403 24.64 -25.72 26.37
C THR A 403 24.20 -27.01 25.72
N GLY A 404 25.11 -27.62 25.00
CA GLY A 404 24.99 -28.96 24.46
C GLY A 404 26.34 -29.66 24.51
N LEU A 405 26.78 -29.98 25.71
CA LEU A 405 27.78 -31.02 26.06
C LEU A 405 27.18 -31.88 27.12
#